data_b98cd2b2f0f46436c2248ee41c623f4a
#
_entry.id   b98cd2b2f0f46436c2248ee41c623f4a
#
_cell.length_a   1.000
_cell.length_b   1.000
_cell.length_c   1.000
_cell.angle_alpha   90.00
_cell.angle_beta   90.00
_cell.angle_gamma   90.00
#
_symmetry.space_group_name_H-M   'P 1'
#
loop_
_entity.id
_entity.type
_entity.pdbx_description
1 polymer ?
#
loop_
_entity_poly.entity_id
_entity_poly.type
_entity_poly.pdbx_seq_one_letter_code
_entity_poly.pdbx_strand_id
1 'polypeptide(L)'
;RGLGDVYKRQLRDRLITRTELEGRLMTPFAPIANAALGLKPVRKAVEKVIGVHADAPVPKAQFRTFHGWFKRHKPVSAPTREPVVFFHGCAGGYFEVETSKATVEVLEYLGYEVIVPKQGCCGLAQQSNGLFDQAAKAAVKLSRQLRSAGKDLTIVSSSGSCAGMLRHEAHEIMGLTDPSLLDVGSRMVETSEFLLELVHNGQFPVEDLRPMKATIPYHQPCQVKSQGFGKPAIEL
;
A
#
# COMPACT_ATOMS: atom_id res chain seq x y z
N ARG A 1 -7.28 -16.41 -20.85
CA ARG A 1 -8.74 -16.25 -20.65
C ARG A 1 -9.29 -15.52 -21.87
N GLY A 2 -10.30 -16.05 -22.55
CA GLY A 2 -10.83 -15.46 -23.77
C GLY A 2 -11.66 -14.20 -23.49
N LEU A 3 -11.84 -13.37 -24.51
CA LEU A 3 -12.62 -12.10 -24.47
C LEU A 3 -14.06 -12.28 -23.92
N GLY A 4 -14.63 -13.49 -23.98
CA GLY A 4 -15.95 -13.80 -23.43
C GLY A 4 -16.05 -13.75 -21.90
N ASP A 5 -14.94 -13.88 -21.17
CA ASP A 5 -14.94 -13.81 -19.71
C ASP A 5 -14.97 -12.38 -19.15
N VAL A 6 -14.65 -11.38 -19.97
CA VAL A 6 -14.65 -9.96 -19.58
C VAL A 6 -16.06 -9.49 -19.22
N TYR A 7 -17.09 -10.09 -19.79
CA TYR A 7 -18.50 -9.71 -19.58
C TYR A 7 -19.17 -10.42 -18.39
N LYS A 8 -18.60 -11.52 -17.90
CA LYS A 8 -19.12 -12.24 -16.73
C LYS A 8 -18.28 -11.92 -15.48
N ARG A 9 -18.25 -10.65 -15.08
CA ARG A 9 -17.63 -10.25 -13.81
C ARG A 9 -18.39 -10.89 -12.68
N GLN A 10 -17.78 -11.92 -12.10
CA GLN A 10 -18.37 -12.70 -11.02
C GLN A 10 -18.45 -11.86 -9.74
N LEU A 11 -19.39 -12.20 -8.86
CA LEU A 11 -19.49 -11.63 -7.51
C LEU A 11 -18.12 -11.67 -6.79
N ARG A 12 -17.36 -12.75 -6.99
CA ARG A 12 -16.01 -12.92 -6.51
C ARG A 12 -15.11 -11.73 -6.84
N ASP A 13 -15.05 -11.33 -8.12
CA ASP A 13 -14.13 -10.27 -8.59
C ASP A 13 -14.48 -8.91 -7.96
N ARG A 14 -15.76 -8.66 -7.72
CA ARG A 14 -16.25 -7.47 -7.02
C ARG A 14 -15.93 -7.48 -5.53
N LEU A 15 -15.89 -8.66 -4.91
CA LEU A 15 -15.54 -8.80 -3.49
C LEU A 15 -14.03 -8.65 -3.29
N ILE A 16 -13.23 -9.50 -3.94
CA ILE A 16 -11.76 -9.52 -3.73
C ILE A 16 -11.05 -8.21 -4.12
N THR A 17 -11.68 -7.37 -4.92
CA THR A 17 -11.12 -6.06 -5.31
C THR A 17 -11.46 -4.93 -4.34
N ARG A 18 -12.29 -5.19 -3.31
CA ARG A 18 -12.67 -4.20 -2.29
C ARG A 18 -11.88 -4.36 -0.99
N THR A 19 -10.58 -4.52 -1.10
CA THR A 19 -9.66 -4.78 0.03
C THR A 19 -9.81 -3.78 1.18
N GLU A 20 -10.07 -2.50 0.89
CA GLU A 20 -10.33 -1.49 1.94
C GLU A 20 -11.62 -1.80 2.70
N LEU A 21 -12.70 -2.16 2.00
CA LEU A 21 -13.98 -2.50 2.63
C LEU A 21 -13.85 -3.78 3.47
N GLU A 22 -13.17 -4.79 2.94
CA GLU A 22 -12.89 -6.03 3.65
C GLU A 22 -12.11 -5.76 4.95
N GLY A 23 -11.03 -4.98 4.87
CA GLY A 23 -10.24 -4.60 6.03
C GLY A 23 -11.08 -3.87 7.07
N ARG A 24 -11.90 -2.89 6.66
CA ARG A 24 -12.80 -2.15 7.56
C ARG A 24 -13.83 -3.04 8.27
N LEU A 25 -14.40 -4.02 7.55
CA LEU A 25 -15.38 -4.95 8.11
C LEU A 25 -14.74 -6.00 9.02
N MET A 26 -13.56 -6.49 8.66
CA MET A 26 -12.88 -7.54 9.42
C MET A 26 -12.18 -7.02 10.68
N THR A 27 -11.67 -5.80 10.67
CA THR A 27 -10.86 -5.26 11.79
C THR A 27 -11.56 -5.33 13.15
N PRO A 28 -12.82 -4.91 13.31
CA PRO A 28 -13.50 -4.98 14.64
C PRO A 28 -13.63 -6.41 15.17
N PHE A 29 -13.67 -7.38 14.28
CA PHE A 29 -13.87 -8.80 14.58
C PHE A 29 -12.62 -9.63 14.24
N ALA A 30 -11.45 -9.01 14.08
CA ALA A 30 -10.25 -9.66 13.55
C ALA A 30 -9.87 -10.98 14.26
N PRO A 31 -9.89 -11.10 15.61
CA PRO A 31 -9.59 -12.36 16.27
C PRO A 31 -10.56 -13.49 15.87
N ILE A 32 -11.84 -13.19 15.80
CA ILE A 32 -12.90 -14.15 15.45
C ILE A 32 -12.81 -14.49 13.96
N ALA A 33 -12.67 -13.49 13.09
CA ALA A 33 -12.55 -13.66 11.65
C ALA A 33 -11.31 -14.49 11.27
N ASN A 34 -10.17 -14.18 11.88
CA ASN A 34 -8.92 -14.93 11.64
C ASN A 34 -9.02 -16.36 12.15
N ALA A 35 -9.63 -16.61 13.31
CA ALA A 35 -9.86 -17.95 13.83
C ALA A 35 -10.81 -18.75 12.92
N ALA A 36 -11.92 -18.14 12.49
CA ALA A 36 -12.88 -18.78 11.58
C ALA A 36 -12.23 -19.12 10.24
N LEU A 37 -11.44 -18.21 9.65
CA LEU A 37 -10.70 -18.45 8.41
C LEU A 37 -9.55 -19.46 8.57
N GLY A 38 -9.16 -19.82 9.78
CA GLY A 38 -8.25 -20.92 10.08
C GLY A 38 -8.91 -22.30 10.02
N LEU A 39 -10.24 -22.37 10.05
CA LEU A 39 -10.99 -23.63 10.08
C LEU A 39 -11.23 -24.19 8.66
N LYS A 40 -10.79 -25.43 8.41
CA LYS A 40 -11.00 -26.10 7.10
C LYS A 40 -12.46 -26.12 6.61
N PRO A 41 -13.49 -26.39 7.45
CA PRO A 41 -14.89 -26.33 7.00
C PRO A 41 -15.31 -24.95 6.50
N VAL A 42 -14.89 -23.89 7.20
CA VAL A 42 -15.17 -22.51 6.81
C VAL A 42 -14.49 -22.17 5.48
N ARG A 43 -13.22 -22.57 5.32
CA ARG A 43 -12.47 -22.39 4.08
C ARG A 43 -13.15 -23.08 2.88
N LYS A 44 -13.62 -24.31 3.05
CA LYS A 44 -14.38 -25.04 2.01
C LYS A 44 -15.72 -24.36 1.69
N ALA A 45 -16.40 -23.80 2.68
CA ALA A 45 -17.62 -23.04 2.43
C ALA A 45 -17.34 -21.75 1.64
N VAL A 46 -16.26 -21.01 2.00
CA VAL A 46 -15.79 -19.83 1.26
C VAL A 46 -15.41 -20.19 -0.18
N GLU A 47 -14.70 -21.30 -0.39
CA GLU A 47 -14.36 -21.82 -1.72
C GLU A 47 -15.61 -22.07 -2.56
N LYS A 48 -16.61 -22.74 -1.99
CA LYS A 48 -17.88 -23.05 -2.69
C LYS A 48 -18.67 -21.80 -3.08
N VAL A 49 -18.65 -20.75 -2.23
CA VAL A 49 -19.44 -19.52 -2.45
C VAL A 49 -18.68 -18.50 -3.29
N ILE A 50 -17.41 -18.28 -3.00
CA ILE A 50 -16.61 -17.20 -3.59
C ILE A 50 -15.63 -17.72 -4.65
N GLY A 51 -15.32 -19.04 -4.65
CA GLY A 51 -14.38 -19.65 -5.57
C GLY A 51 -12.91 -19.39 -5.21
N VAL A 52 -12.61 -18.99 -3.97
CA VAL A 52 -11.24 -18.89 -3.45
C VAL A 52 -10.86 -20.22 -2.83
N HIS A 53 -9.81 -20.88 -3.36
CA HIS A 53 -9.38 -22.20 -2.91
C HIS A 53 -9.17 -22.26 -1.39
N ALA A 54 -9.57 -23.39 -0.77
CA ALA A 54 -9.51 -23.52 0.69
C ALA A 54 -8.10 -23.40 1.27
N ASP A 55 -7.07 -23.77 0.51
CA ASP A 55 -5.67 -23.69 0.95
C ASP A 55 -4.96 -22.39 0.48
N ALA A 56 -5.67 -21.49 -0.22
CA ALA A 56 -5.08 -20.20 -0.63
C ALA A 56 -4.70 -19.36 0.61
N PRO A 57 -3.52 -18.74 0.66
CA PRO A 57 -3.18 -17.87 1.76
C PRO A 57 -4.14 -16.67 1.81
N VAL A 58 -4.69 -16.37 2.98
CA VAL A 58 -5.56 -15.22 3.22
C VAL A 58 -4.86 -14.30 4.20
N PRO A 59 -4.72 -13.01 3.89
CA PRO A 59 -4.15 -12.04 4.81
C PRO A 59 -4.94 -12.00 6.12
N LYS A 60 -4.24 -11.96 7.25
CA LYS A 60 -4.87 -11.83 8.57
C LYS A 60 -5.22 -10.37 8.83
N ALA A 61 -6.47 -10.11 9.15
CA ALA A 61 -6.90 -8.79 9.59
C ALA A 61 -6.25 -8.44 10.94
N GLN A 62 -5.84 -7.19 11.09
CA GLN A 62 -5.33 -6.67 12.35
C GLN A 62 -6.46 -6.11 13.20
N PHE A 63 -6.42 -6.34 14.52
CA PHE A 63 -7.43 -5.82 15.45
C PHE A 63 -7.41 -4.29 15.56
N ARG A 64 -6.26 -3.67 15.28
CA ARG A 64 -6.11 -2.22 15.24
C ARG A 64 -5.62 -1.80 13.86
N THR A 65 -6.31 -0.82 13.27
CA THR A 65 -5.87 -0.21 12.01
C THR A 65 -4.61 0.63 12.23
N PHE A 66 -3.83 0.81 11.17
CA PHE A 66 -2.71 1.75 11.17
C PHE A 66 -3.17 3.18 11.56
N HIS A 67 -4.27 3.66 11.00
CA HIS A 67 -4.81 4.98 11.34
C HIS A 67 -5.22 5.11 12.82
N GLY A 68 -5.77 4.03 13.41
CA GLY A 68 -6.10 3.98 14.84
C GLY A 68 -4.85 4.01 15.75
N TRP A 69 -3.75 3.42 15.29
CA TRP A 69 -2.46 3.51 15.95
C TRP A 69 -1.86 4.92 15.79
N PHE A 70 -1.78 5.46 14.56
CA PHE A 70 -1.16 6.75 14.25
C PHE A 70 -1.79 7.91 15.04
N LYS A 71 -3.09 7.91 15.25
CA LYS A 71 -3.77 8.91 16.11
C LYS A 71 -3.27 8.98 17.56
N ARG A 72 -2.65 7.92 18.06
CA ARG A 72 -2.12 7.82 19.43
C ARG A 72 -0.61 7.76 19.46
N HIS A 73 0.00 7.64 18.31
CA HIS A 73 1.44 7.61 18.15
C HIS A 73 2.06 8.94 18.59
N LYS A 74 3.20 8.85 19.23
CA LYS A 74 4.03 10.01 19.55
C LYS A 74 5.27 9.91 18.67
N PRO A 75 5.67 10.97 17.97
CA PRO A 75 6.84 10.95 17.12
C PRO A 75 8.08 10.44 17.85
N VAL A 76 8.88 9.64 17.17
CA VAL A 76 10.13 9.04 17.71
C VAL A 76 11.17 10.14 17.98
N SER A 77 11.20 11.18 17.15
CA SER A 77 12.08 12.33 17.30
C SER A 77 11.38 13.63 16.95
N ALA A 78 11.93 14.76 17.36
CA ALA A 78 11.49 16.07 16.87
C ALA A 78 11.87 16.24 15.41
N PRO A 79 10.98 16.79 14.56
CA PRO A 79 11.27 16.97 13.16
C PRO A 79 12.38 18.01 12.95
N THR A 80 13.30 17.70 12.05
CA THR A 80 14.43 18.57 11.66
C THR A 80 14.49 18.80 10.15
N ARG A 81 13.58 18.16 9.41
CA ARG A 81 13.48 18.19 7.95
C ARG A 81 12.08 18.61 7.50
N GLU A 82 11.94 18.87 6.22
CA GLU A 82 10.65 19.10 5.55
C GLU A 82 9.67 17.96 5.80
N PRO A 83 8.38 18.26 5.95
CA PRO A 83 7.36 17.21 6.09
C PRO A 83 7.29 16.27 4.88
N VAL A 84 6.87 15.01 5.12
CA VAL A 84 6.54 14.06 4.08
C VAL A 84 5.12 13.52 4.26
N VAL A 85 4.44 13.24 3.17
CA VAL A 85 3.13 12.59 3.20
C VAL A 85 3.34 11.08 3.12
N PHE A 86 2.77 10.34 4.07
CA PHE A 86 2.85 8.87 4.04
C PHE A 86 1.57 8.25 3.50
N PHE A 87 1.74 7.45 2.44
CA PHE A 87 0.69 6.66 1.81
C PHE A 87 0.86 5.17 2.14
N HIS A 88 0.08 4.65 3.09
CA HIS A 88 0.15 3.26 3.54
C HIS A 88 -0.65 2.28 2.67
N GLY A 89 -1.56 2.77 1.81
CA GLY A 89 -2.46 1.91 1.04
C GLY A 89 -3.45 1.12 1.88
N CYS A 90 -4.28 0.29 1.23
CA CYS A 90 -5.25 -0.55 1.94
C CYS A 90 -4.59 -1.72 2.69
N ALA A 91 -3.55 -2.34 2.13
CA ALA A 91 -2.82 -3.41 2.81
C ALA A 91 -2.16 -2.92 4.10
N GLY A 92 -1.37 -1.86 4.04
CA GLY A 92 -0.72 -1.26 5.21
C GLY A 92 -1.69 -0.68 6.23
N GLY A 93 -2.90 -0.32 5.79
CA GLY A 93 -3.95 0.19 6.68
C GLY A 93 -4.61 -0.85 7.58
N TYR A 94 -4.74 -2.10 7.10
CA TYR A 94 -5.60 -3.12 7.73
C TYR A 94 -4.95 -4.48 7.95
N PHE A 95 -3.95 -4.87 7.13
CA PHE A 95 -3.38 -6.22 7.12
C PHE A 95 -1.89 -6.22 7.47
N GLU A 96 -1.12 -5.28 6.93
CA GLU A 96 0.32 -5.13 7.12
C GLU A 96 0.65 -3.87 7.96
N VAL A 97 -0.08 -3.72 9.05
CA VAL A 97 -0.02 -2.52 9.90
C VAL A 97 1.38 -2.29 10.47
N GLU A 98 2.10 -3.36 10.81
CA GLU A 98 3.45 -3.26 11.39
C GLU A 98 4.46 -2.68 10.38
N THR A 99 4.34 -3.02 9.09
CA THR A 99 5.17 -2.41 8.04
C THR A 99 4.94 -0.90 7.95
N SER A 100 3.68 -0.48 8.01
CA SER A 100 3.34 0.95 7.99
C SER A 100 3.84 1.70 9.22
N LYS A 101 3.79 1.07 10.41
CA LYS A 101 4.35 1.63 11.64
C LYS A 101 5.87 1.80 11.53
N ALA A 102 6.57 0.74 11.14
CA ALA A 102 8.01 0.77 10.98
C ALA A 102 8.45 1.85 9.96
N THR A 103 7.70 2.01 8.86
CA THR A 103 7.99 3.07 7.89
C THR A 103 7.88 4.46 8.51
N VAL A 104 6.82 4.72 9.29
CA VAL A 104 6.65 6.00 10.00
C VAL A 104 7.79 6.22 10.99
N GLU A 105 8.10 5.23 11.82
CA GLU A 105 9.15 5.32 12.84
C GLU A 105 10.53 5.58 12.22
N VAL A 106 10.84 4.97 11.07
CA VAL A 106 12.09 5.22 10.32
C VAL A 106 12.10 6.64 9.75
N LEU A 107 11.02 7.12 9.14
CA LEU A 107 10.95 8.48 8.61
C LEU A 107 11.10 9.53 9.73
N GLU A 108 10.45 9.32 10.88
CA GLU A 108 10.58 10.18 12.03
C GLU A 108 11.99 10.14 12.65
N TYR A 109 12.60 8.95 12.73
CA TYR A 109 14.00 8.80 13.15
C TYR A 109 14.96 9.60 12.27
N LEU A 110 14.69 9.62 10.97
CA LEU A 110 15.44 10.42 9.99
C LEU A 110 15.12 11.93 10.05
N GLY A 111 14.25 12.35 10.96
CA GLY A 111 13.93 13.75 11.21
C GLY A 111 12.79 14.32 10.37
N TYR A 112 12.00 13.49 9.69
CA TYR A 112 10.83 13.95 8.94
C TYR A 112 9.60 14.07 9.85
N GLU A 113 8.81 15.13 9.67
CA GLU A 113 7.42 15.14 10.12
C GLU A 113 6.57 14.29 9.17
N VAL A 114 5.90 13.26 9.69
CA VAL A 114 5.09 12.36 8.87
C VAL A 114 3.62 12.77 8.90
N ILE A 115 3.10 13.18 7.75
CA ILE A 115 1.69 13.54 7.58
C ILE A 115 0.93 12.37 7.01
N VAL A 116 -0.09 11.89 7.71
CA VAL A 116 -0.97 10.80 7.26
C VAL A 116 -2.37 11.35 7.03
N PRO A 117 -2.71 11.74 5.80
CA PRO A 117 -4.04 12.23 5.47
C PRO A 117 -5.07 11.10 5.49
N LYS A 118 -6.35 11.46 5.45
CA LYS A 118 -7.38 10.48 5.12
C LYS A 118 -7.11 9.94 3.73
N GLN A 119 -7.06 8.64 3.58
CA GLN A 119 -6.70 7.99 2.33
C GLN A 119 -7.50 6.71 2.13
N GLY A 120 -7.62 6.28 0.87
CA GLY A 120 -8.35 5.08 0.46
C GLY A 120 -7.48 4.16 -0.41
N CYS A 121 -8.16 3.33 -1.21
CA CYS A 121 -7.51 2.41 -2.14
C CYS A 121 -7.01 3.15 -3.41
N CYS A 122 -5.85 2.75 -3.93
CA CYS A 122 -5.31 3.27 -5.20
C CYS A 122 -6.07 2.79 -6.45
N GLY A 123 -6.87 1.75 -6.32
CA GLY A 123 -7.63 1.20 -7.45
C GLY A 123 -6.93 0.08 -8.22
N LEU A 124 -5.70 -0.29 -7.88
CA LEU A 124 -4.95 -1.32 -8.61
C LEU A 124 -5.67 -2.67 -8.67
N ALA A 125 -6.25 -3.13 -7.57
CA ALA A 125 -6.98 -4.40 -7.54
C ALA A 125 -8.18 -4.39 -8.50
N GLN A 126 -8.88 -3.26 -8.62
CA GLN A 126 -9.97 -3.07 -9.57
C GLN A 126 -9.43 -3.06 -11.01
N GLN A 127 -8.37 -2.30 -11.27
CA GLN A 127 -7.74 -2.20 -12.60
C GLN A 127 -7.28 -3.58 -13.09
N SER A 128 -6.55 -4.33 -12.27
CA SER A 128 -6.04 -5.67 -12.60
C SER A 128 -7.15 -6.70 -12.86
N ASN A 129 -8.36 -6.46 -12.38
CA ASN A 129 -9.54 -7.27 -12.62
C ASN A 129 -10.47 -6.68 -13.69
N GLY A 130 -10.02 -5.68 -14.45
CA GLY A 130 -10.78 -5.08 -15.55
C GLY A 130 -11.96 -4.20 -15.11
N LEU A 131 -11.98 -3.75 -13.84
CA LEU A 131 -12.98 -2.84 -13.29
C LEU A 131 -12.51 -1.38 -13.43
N PHE A 132 -12.18 -0.96 -14.65
CA PHE A 132 -11.50 0.30 -14.95
C PHE A 132 -12.22 1.54 -14.43
N ASP A 133 -13.56 1.62 -14.57
CA ASP A 133 -14.33 2.76 -14.05
C ASP A 133 -14.23 2.90 -12.52
N GLN A 134 -14.19 1.77 -11.80
CA GLN A 134 -14.04 1.77 -10.35
C GLN A 134 -12.61 2.13 -9.95
N ALA A 135 -11.63 1.61 -10.67
CA ALA A 135 -10.22 1.93 -10.51
C ALA A 135 -9.96 3.43 -10.71
N ALA A 136 -10.50 4.01 -11.79
CA ALA A 136 -10.38 5.43 -12.10
C ALA A 136 -10.95 6.31 -10.96
N LYS A 137 -12.15 6.00 -10.50
CA LYS A 137 -12.78 6.72 -9.38
C LYS A 137 -11.95 6.61 -8.09
N ALA A 138 -11.39 5.44 -7.82
CA ALA A 138 -10.55 5.21 -6.64
C ALA A 138 -9.24 6.01 -6.73
N ALA A 139 -8.53 5.93 -7.85
CA ALA A 139 -7.26 6.63 -8.09
C ALA A 139 -7.42 8.15 -7.97
N VAL A 140 -8.40 8.75 -8.66
CA VAL A 140 -8.65 10.19 -8.61
C VAL A 140 -9.07 10.64 -7.20
N LYS A 141 -9.94 9.89 -6.52
CA LYS A 141 -10.34 10.20 -5.14
C LYS A 141 -9.15 10.19 -4.20
N LEU A 142 -8.31 9.16 -4.27
CA LEU A 142 -7.11 9.04 -3.45
C LEU A 142 -6.13 10.18 -3.74
N SER A 143 -5.90 10.49 -5.02
CA SER A 143 -4.99 11.58 -5.40
C SER A 143 -5.43 12.94 -4.82
N ARG A 144 -6.73 13.23 -4.84
CA ARG A 144 -7.27 14.43 -4.19
C ARG A 144 -7.07 14.42 -2.67
N GLN A 145 -7.18 13.27 -2.04
CA GLN A 145 -6.94 13.10 -0.59
C GLN A 145 -5.46 13.31 -0.24
N LEU A 146 -4.53 12.71 -1.00
CA LEU A 146 -3.10 12.88 -0.77
C LEU A 146 -2.64 14.33 -1.05
N ARG A 147 -3.14 14.93 -2.13
CA ARG A 147 -2.84 16.33 -2.47
C ARG A 147 -3.30 17.33 -1.39
N SER A 148 -4.38 17.02 -0.69
CA SER A 148 -4.90 17.90 0.38
C SER A 148 -4.00 17.96 1.62
N ALA A 149 -3.07 17.03 1.79
CA ALA A 149 -2.11 17.01 2.90
C ALA A 149 -0.99 18.05 2.76
N GLY A 150 -0.73 18.51 1.55
CA GLY A 150 0.29 19.52 1.24
C GLY A 150 0.57 19.53 -0.25
N LYS A 151 0.81 20.73 -0.80
CA LYS A 151 1.35 20.92 -2.13
C LYS A 151 2.87 20.76 -2.04
N ASP A 152 3.47 20.21 -3.06
CA ASP A 152 4.93 20.08 -3.20
C ASP A 152 5.64 19.15 -2.20
N LEU A 153 4.93 18.51 -1.28
CA LEU A 153 5.51 17.53 -0.36
C LEU A 153 5.75 16.18 -1.07
N THR A 154 6.88 15.55 -0.77
CA THR A 154 7.16 14.17 -1.20
C THR A 154 6.13 13.22 -0.59
N ILE A 155 5.64 12.28 -1.39
CA ILE A 155 4.68 11.25 -0.96
C ILE A 155 5.40 9.91 -0.92
N VAL A 156 5.68 9.41 0.28
CA VAL A 156 6.35 8.14 0.49
C VAL A 156 5.32 7.02 0.62
N SER A 157 5.46 5.95 -0.16
CA SER A 157 4.58 4.79 -0.10
C SER A 157 5.30 3.53 0.31
N SER A 158 4.76 2.79 1.29
CA SER A 158 5.25 1.45 1.66
C SER A 158 4.80 0.35 0.68
N SER A 159 4.09 0.69 -0.38
CA SER A 159 3.61 -0.25 -1.39
C SER A 159 4.03 0.18 -2.79
N GLY A 160 5.05 -0.48 -3.33
CA GLY A 160 5.54 -0.22 -4.70
C GLY A 160 4.47 -0.43 -5.77
N SER A 161 3.52 -1.34 -5.55
CA SER A 161 2.39 -1.57 -6.46
C SER A 161 1.40 -0.41 -6.46
N CYS A 162 1.10 0.15 -5.29
CA CYS A 162 0.23 1.33 -5.20
C CYS A 162 0.93 2.59 -5.73
N ALA A 163 2.24 2.72 -5.50
CA ALA A 163 3.03 3.80 -6.08
C ALA A 163 3.00 3.72 -7.62
N GLY A 164 3.27 2.55 -8.20
CA GLY A 164 3.22 2.33 -9.65
C GLY A 164 1.86 2.64 -10.27
N MET A 165 0.77 2.29 -9.58
CA MET A 165 -0.58 2.64 -10.02
C MET A 165 -0.78 4.15 -10.17
N LEU A 166 -0.32 4.96 -9.21
CA LEU A 166 -0.52 6.41 -9.23
C LEU A 166 0.54 7.15 -10.06
N ARG A 167 1.77 6.62 -10.15
CA ARG A 167 2.86 7.21 -10.96
C ARG A 167 2.65 7.01 -12.46
N HIS A 168 2.21 5.80 -12.85
CA HIS A 168 2.26 5.34 -14.23
C HIS A 168 0.94 4.78 -14.73
N GLU A 169 0.41 3.72 -14.11
CA GLU A 169 -0.65 2.92 -14.73
C GLU A 169 -1.97 3.69 -14.89
N ALA A 170 -2.33 4.52 -13.92
CA ALA A 170 -3.56 5.31 -14.02
C ALA A 170 -3.52 6.31 -15.19
N HIS A 171 -2.37 6.87 -15.49
CA HIS A 171 -2.20 7.78 -16.63
C HIS A 171 -1.91 7.02 -17.92
N GLU A 172 -0.87 6.20 -17.95
CA GLU A 172 -0.35 5.58 -19.16
C GLU A 172 -1.24 4.45 -19.71
N ILE A 173 -1.84 3.64 -18.81
CA ILE A 173 -2.66 2.49 -19.19
C ILE A 173 -4.15 2.85 -19.25
N MET A 174 -4.63 3.64 -18.28
CA MET A 174 -6.05 3.99 -18.21
C MET A 174 -6.37 5.34 -18.85
N GLY A 175 -5.38 6.11 -19.28
CA GLY A 175 -5.57 7.41 -19.95
C GLY A 175 -6.13 8.50 -19.04
N LEU A 176 -5.95 8.40 -17.72
CA LEU A 176 -6.49 9.40 -16.79
C LEU A 176 -5.61 10.66 -16.77
N THR A 177 -6.25 11.82 -16.92
CA THR A 177 -5.59 13.13 -16.99
C THR A 177 -6.02 14.09 -15.88
N ASP A 178 -6.59 13.58 -14.77
CA ASP A 178 -6.98 14.41 -13.63
C ASP A 178 -5.74 15.11 -13.05
N PRO A 179 -5.74 16.45 -12.91
CA PRO A 179 -4.57 17.19 -12.44
C PRO A 179 -4.07 16.78 -11.06
N SER A 180 -4.96 16.30 -10.17
CA SER A 180 -4.55 15.82 -8.85
C SER A 180 -3.80 14.50 -8.95
N LEU A 181 -4.15 13.63 -9.92
CA LEU A 181 -3.47 12.37 -10.16
C LEU A 181 -2.06 12.61 -10.70
N LEU A 182 -1.92 13.47 -11.69
CA LEU A 182 -0.63 13.80 -12.29
C LEU A 182 0.32 14.46 -11.26
N ASP A 183 -0.20 15.40 -10.47
CA ASP A 183 0.54 16.04 -9.38
C ASP A 183 1.02 15.02 -8.33
N VAL A 184 0.14 14.17 -7.84
CA VAL A 184 0.48 13.14 -6.83
C VAL A 184 1.44 12.11 -7.41
N GLY A 185 1.24 11.68 -8.65
CA GLY A 185 2.11 10.72 -9.33
C GLY A 185 3.55 11.22 -9.46
N SER A 186 3.74 12.51 -9.79
CA SER A 186 5.08 13.11 -9.93
C SER A 186 5.86 13.24 -8.63
N ARG A 187 5.18 13.23 -7.48
CA ARG A 187 5.78 13.41 -6.14
C ARG A 187 5.85 12.10 -5.34
N MET A 188 5.34 11.01 -5.91
CA MET A 188 5.28 9.73 -5.21
C MET A 188 6.57 8.95 -5.38
N VAL A 189 7.10 8.44 -4.27
CA VAL A 189 8.25 7.55 -4.22
C VAL A 189 7.96 6.32 -3.39
N GLU A 190 8.58 5.20 -3.72
CA GLU A 190 8.53 3.98 -2.90
C GLU A 190 9.53 4.12 -1.74
N THR A 191 9.22 3.52 -0.58
CA THR A 191 10.02 3.69 0.65
C THR A 191 11.49 3.33 0.46
N SER A 192 11.80 2.20 -0.20
CA SER A 192 13.20 1.80 -0.40
C SER A 192 13.91 2.72 -1.40
N GLU A 193 13.20 3.19 -2.44
CA GLU A 193 13.70 4.20 -3.39
C GLU A 193 14.07 5.49 -2.64
N PHE A 194 13.16 5.96 -1.78
CA PHE A 194 13.37 7.17 -0.99
C PHE A 194 14.56 7.04 -0.02
N LEU A 195 14.66 5.92 0.69
CA LEU A 195 15.77 5.68 1.62
C LEU A 195 17.10 5.56 0.91
N LEU A 196 17.16 4.89 -0.24
CA LEU A 196 18.38 4.77 -1.04
C LEU A 196 18.85 6.13 -1.56
N GLU A 197 17.92 6.99 -1.97
CA GLU A 197 18.25 8.37 -2.36
C GLU A 197 18.90 9.13 -1.20
N LEU A 198 18.39 8.97 0.04
CA LEU A 198 18.99 9.58 1.21
C LEU A 198 20.40 9.05 1.49
N VAL A 199 20.65 7.75 1.26
CA VAL A 199 22.00 7.16 1.37
C VAL A 199 22.95 7.78 0.35
N HIS A 200 22.55 7.86 -0.91
CA HIS A 200 23.36 8.45 -1.98
C HIS A 200 23.69 9.93 -1.74
N ASN A 201 22.78 10.65 -1.10
CA ASN A 201 22.95 12.07 -0.78
C ASN A 201 23.69 12.30 0.57
N GLY A 202 24.17 11.24 1.24
CA GLY A 202 24.83 11.35 2.54
C GLY A 202 23.92 11.84 3.66
N GLN A 203 22.60 11.64 3.51
CA GLN A 203 21.57 12.12 4.44
C GLN A 203 21.00 11.00 5.31
N PHE A 204 21.48 9.78 5.14
CA PHE A 204 21.11 8.62 5.92
C PHE A 204 22.24 8.27 6.91
N PRO A 205 21.95 8.09 8.20
CA PRO A 205 22.97 7.78 9.20
C PRO A 205 23.35 6.29 9.13
N VAL A 206 24.16 5.92 8.15
CA VAL A 206 24.57 4.53 7.90
C VAL A 206 25.33 3.95 9.11
N GLU A 207 26.02 4.79 9.86
CA GLU A 207 26.76 4.43 11.08
C GLU A 207 25.85 3.92 12.22
N ASP A 208 24.58 4.27 12.21
CA ASP A 208 23.61 3.80 13.19
C ASP A 208 23.09 2.38 12.91
N LEU A 209 23.31 1.88 11.68
CA LEU A 209 22.89 0.55 11.28
C LEU A 209 23.70 -0.52 12.01
N ARG A 210 22.99 -1.56 12.47
CA ARG A 210 23.61 -2.73 13.09
C ARG A 210 23.55 -3.93 12.15
N PRO A 211 24.67 -4.63 11.93
CA PRO A 211 24.65 -5.86 11.13
C PRO A 211 23.71 -6.89 11.75
N MET A 212 22.81 -7.42 10.95
CA MET A 212 21.90 -8.48 11.37
C MET A 212 22.39 -9.83 10.82
N LYS A 213 22.59 -10.83 11.71
CA LYS A 213 22.94 -12.19 11.32
C LYS A 213 21.67 -12.94 10.84
N ALA A 214 21.16 -12.57 9.68
CA ALA A 214 20.01 -13.20 9.08
C ALA A 214 20.17 -13.26 7.56
N THR A 215 19.61 -14.32 6.96
CA THR A 215 19.42 -14.40 5.50
C THR A 215 17.98 -14.02 5.21
N ILE A 216 17.80 -12.88 4.53
CA ILE A 216 16.49 -12.35 4.17
C ILE A 216 16.25 -12.64 2.69
N PRO A 217 15.26 -13.49 2.33
CA PRO A 217 14.90 -13.69 0.94
C PRO A 217 14.25 -12.41 0.39
N TYR A 218 14.69 -11.98 -0.78
CA TYR A 218 14.13 -10.82 -1.46
C TYR A 218 13.38 -11.25 -2.73
N HIS A 219 12.15 -10.82 -2.87
CA HIS A 219 11.38 -10.91 -4.10
C HIS A 219 11.07 -9.50 -4.62
N GLN A 220 11.58 -9.19 -5.81
CA GLN A 220 11.22 -7.93 -6.48
C GLN A 220 9.85 -8.08 -7.13
N PRO A 221 8.82 -7.36 -6.66
CA PRO A 221 7.50 -7.39 -7.30
C PRO A 221 7.55 -6.87 -8.74
N CYS A 222 6.74 -7.48 -9.63
CA CYS A 222 6.70 -7.06 -11.03
C CYS A 222 6.36 -5.57 -11.20
N GLN A 223 5.49 -5.04 -10.37
CA GLN A 223 5.12 -3.63 -10.33
C GLN A 223 6.27 -2.69 -9.94
N VAL A 224 7.16 -3.13 -9.04
CA VAL A 224 8.38 -2.38 -8.69
C VAL A 224 9.38 -2.47 -9.84
N LYS A 225 9.54 -3.66 -10.43
CA LYS A 225 10.45 -3.86 -11.58
C LYS A 225 10.06 -3.03 -12.80
N SER A 226 8.75 -2.89 -13.10
CA SER A 226 8.27 -2.12 -14.25
C SER A 226 8.50 -0.62 -14.14
N GLN A 227 8.70 -0.09 -12.93
CA GLN A 227 8.97 1.33 -12.70
C GLN A 227 10.43 1.75 -12.98
N GLY A 228 11.34 0.79 -13.19
CA GLY A 228 12.68 1.04 -13.69
C GLY A 228 13.72 1.63 -12.71
N PHE A 229 13.38 1.79 -11.42
CA PHE A 229 14.28 2.36 -10.42
C PHE A 229 15.23 1.33 -9.74
N GLY A 230 15.45 0.16 -10.36
CA GLY A 230 16.44 -0.79 -9.88
C GLY A 230 15.94 -1.71 -8.76
N LYS A 231 16.82 -2.00 -7.80
CA LYS A 231 16.56 -2.88 -6.65
C LYS A 231 16.94 -2.17 -5.33
N PRO A 232 16.35 -1.04 -5.00
CA PRO A 232 16.79 -0.22 -3.88
C PRO A 232 16.82 -0.97 -2.54
N ALA A 233 15.90 -1.90 -2.31
CA ALA A 233 15.87 -2.71 -1.09
C ALA A 233 17.02 -3.76 -0.98
N ILE A 234 17.79 -3.98 -2.04
CA ILE A 234 19.02 -4.80 -2.00
C ILE A 234 20.26 -3.90 -1.83
N GLU A 235 20.20 -2.69 -2.37
CA GLU A 235 21.27 -1.74 -2.36
C GLU A 235 21.40 -1.01 -1.01
N LEU A 236 20.28 -0.94 -0.27
CA LEU A 236 20.24 -0.50 1.14
C LEU A 236 20.87 -1.54 2.08
#